data_e275c28f28a46602b989891c59802a77
#
_entry.id   e275c28f28a46602b989891c59802a77
#
_cell.length_a   1.000
_cell.length_b   1.000
_cell.length_c   1.000
_cell.angle_alpha   90.00
_cell.angle_beta   90.00
_cell.angle_gamma   90.00
#
_symmetry.space_group_name_H-M   'P 1'
#
loop_
_entity.id
_entity.type
_entity.pdbx_description
1 polymer ?
#
loop_
_entity_poly.entity_id
_entity_poly.type
_entity_poly.pdbx_seq_one_letter_code
_entity_poly.pdbx_strand_id
1 'polypeptide(L)'
;MRLCLVALFLVAAEFTTADEPGHDSRLVVKPDAFRTLVNPDCSHCKDEARRRAGELRDDDRVLSWIRDTKGQYNGGTIPIRFFLNPYRVISDSYGVFVYDPDAGYARGFAPSYDFSFHGWRNGIMVMKHKNGTLYSCLTGAAFDGPDKGKQLAPVPTILSNWGYWLKHYPNSVAYHMYDKYQPVSVPTVPNEGSLASRSRLDVRLPADEPVLGVVDGSRARAFPLETVAKQRLIEDKLGGRSLIVIWEPTTATAVAYRPIAIPPAGTKGEPRQLTLVPNTASDGTLLADKETDSGWDIAGRGVTGSLKGWTLKWVDSTQVKWFAWSGEYPKTSIHKIEN
;
A
#
# COMPACT_ATOMS: atom_id res chain seq x y z
N MET A 1 -17.61 31.78 -74.56
CA MET A 1 -18.27 30.89 -73.57
C MET A 1 -17.22 30.48 -72.54
N ARG A 2 -17.16 31.19 -71.41
CA ARG A 2 -16.19 30.90 -70.33
C ARG A 2 -16.93 30.23 -69.14
N LEU A 3 -16.60 28.96 -68.87
CA LEU A 3 -17.11 28.26 -67.70
C LEU A 3 -16.31 28.71 -66.46
N CYS A 4 -17.01 29.28 -65.49
CA CYS A 4 -16.48 29.45 -64.12
C CYS A 4 -16.72 28.18 -63.31
N LEU A 5 -15.64 27.51 -62.90
CA LEU A 5 -15.71 26.48 -61.89
C LEU A 5 -15.72 27.16 -60.49
N VAL A 6 -16.81 26.96 -59.79
CA VAL A 6 -16.90 27.31 -58.34
C VAL A 6 -16.43 26.12 -57.53
N ALA A 7 -15.29 26.24 -56.83
CA ALA A 7 -14.81 25.26 -55.91
C ALA A 7 -15.49 25.47 -54.53
N LEU A 8 -16.29 24.49 -54.11
CA LEU A 8 -16.89 24.44 -52.78
C LEU A 8 -15.84 23.91 -51.79
N PHE A 9 -15.33 24.76 -50.91
CA PHE A 9 -14.55 24.32 -49.73
C PHE A 9 -15.52 23.88 -48.67
N LEU A 10 -15.56 22.55 -48.39
CA LEU A 10 -16.15 22.01 -47.19
C LEU A 10 -15.15 22.21 -46.02
N VAL A 11 -15.46 23.18 -45.16
CA VAL A 11 -14.79 23.30 -43.87
C VAL A 11 -15.39 22.23 -42.93
N ALA A 12 -14.64 21.18 -42.68
CA ALA A 12 -14.97 20.24 -41.62
C ALA A 12 -14.78 20.96 -40.26
N ALA A 13 -15.88 21.28 -39.61
CA ALA A 13 -15.85 21.72 -38.22
C ALA A 13 -15.45 20.53 -37.34
N GLU A 14 -14.22 20.53 -36.84
CA GLU A 14 -13.83 19.66 -35.72
C GLU A 14 -14.64 20.10 -34.51
N PHE A 15 -15.65 19.30 -34.15
CA PHE A 15 -16.31 19.41 -32.85
C PHE A 15 -15.31 18.96 -31.78
N THR A 16 -14.57 19.88 -31.20
CA THR A 16 -13.95 19.69 -29.92
C THR A 16 -15.09 19.63 -28.90
N THR A 17 -15.43 18.45 -28.46
CA THR A 17 -16.30 18.29 -27.27
C THR A 17 -15.56 18.94 -26.10
N ALA A 18 -15.99 20.14 -25.72
CA ALA A 18 -15.57 20.73 -24.45
C ALA A 18 -15.95 19.75 -23.34
N ASP A 19 -14.96 19.32 -22.56
CA ASP A 19 -15.21 18.53 -21.32
C ASP A 19 -16.23 19.31 -20.48
N GLU A 20 -17.36 18.68 -20.16
CA GLU A 20 -18.30 19.25 -19.22
C GLU A 20 -17.57 19.52 -17.87
N PRO A 21 -17.79 20.69 -17.25
CA PRO A 21 -17.15 21.02 -15.99
C PRO A 21 -17.51 19.98 -14.92
N GLY A 22 -16.54 19.13 -14.56
CA GLY A 22 -16.69 18.12 -13.52
C GLY A 22 -16.59 16.65 -13.96
N HIS A 23 -16.52 16.34 -15.27
CA HIS A 23 -16.34 14.96 -15.72
C HIS A 23 -14.84 14.63 -15.85
N ASP A 24 -14.33 13.74 -14.97
CA ASP A 24 -12.99 13.14 -15.16
C ASP A 24 -13.12 11.90 -16.06
N SER A 25 -12.73 12.05 -17.33
CA SER A 25 -12.81 10.98 -18.33
C SER A 25 -12.04 9.69 -17.96
N ARG A 26 -11.18 9.77 -16.95
CA ARG A 26 -10.43 8.63 -16.41
C ARG A 26 -11.18 7.87 -15.33
N LEU A 27 -12.32 8.41 -14.84
CA LEU A 27 -13.12 7.80 -13.79
C LEU A 27 -14.14 6.82 -14.40
N VAL A 28 -13.99 5.55 -14.10
CA VAL A 28 -14.96 4.49 -14.42
C VAL A 28 -15.75 4.15 -13.17
N VAL A 29 -17.02 4.54 -13.15
CA VAL A 29 -17.91 4.33 -12.01
C VAL A 29 -18.61 2.98 -12.14
N LYS A 30 -18.33 2.05 -11.22
CA LYS A 30 -18.97 0.72 -11.13
C LYS A 30 -19.06 0.30 -9.65
N PRO A 31 -19.87 0.95 -8.82
CA PRO A 31 -19.91 0.71 -7.37
C PRO A 31 -20.34 -0.73 -7.02
N ASP A 32 -21.12 -1.36 -7.88
CA ASP A 32 -21.63 -2.71 -7.68
C ASP A 32 -20.66 -3.81 -8.16
N ALA A 33 -19.51 -3.44 -8.75
CA ALA A 33 -18.52 -4.42 -9.18
C ALA A 33 -17.93 -5.22 -8.01
N PHE A 34 -17.78 -4.59 -6.84
CA PHE A 34 -17.32 -5.24 -5.63
C PHE A 34 -18.10 -4.79 -4.40
N ARG A 35 -18.26 -5.70 -3.47
CA ARG A 35 -18.83 -5.38 -2.16
C ARG A 35 -17.79 -4.69 -1.27
N THR A 36 -18.29 -3.89 -0.34
CA THR A 36 -17.52 -3.32 0.76
C THR A 36 -17.97 -3.97 2.06
N LEU A 37 -17.02 -4.37 2.88
CA LEU A 37 -17.31 -4.84 4.23
C LEU A 37 -17.19 -3.65 5.17
N VAL A 38 -18.30 -3.26 5.78
CA VAL A 38 -18.36 -2.15 6.74
C VAL A 38 -18.62 -2.72 8.13
N ASN A 39 -17.84 -2.27 9.10
CA ASN A 39 -17.91 -2.72 10.49
C ASN A 39 -17.99 -4.25 10.60
N PRO A 40 -16.99 -4.99 10.10
CA PRO A 40 -16.97 -6.43 10.27
C PRO A 40 -17.10 -6.77 11.75
N ASP A 41 -17.82 -7.83 12.05
CA ASP A 41 -17.97 -8.29 13.42
C ASP A 41 -16.61 -8.70 13.98
N CYS A 42 -16.03 -7.82 14.82
CA CYS A 42 -14.75 -8.07 15.49
C CYS A 42 -14.86 -9.02 16.70
N SER A 43 -16.03 -9.51 17.05
CA SER A 43 -16.17 -10.53 18.09
C SER A 43 -15.40 -11.80 17.75
N HIS A 44 -15.21 -12.05 16.44
CA HIS A 44 -14.43 -13.16 15.89
C HIS A 44 -12.93 -12.85 15.74
N CYS A 45 -12.49 -11.62 15.98
CA CYS A 45 -11.08 -11.24 15.86
C CYS A 45 -10.23 -11.59 17.10
N LYS A 46 -10.85 -12.07 18.18
CA LYS A 46 -10.15 -12.34 19.44
C LYS A 46 -9.53 -13.73 19.45
N ASP A 47 -8.23 -13.80 19.73
CA ASP A 47 -7.46 -15.03 20.04
C ASP A 47 -7.62 -16.21 19.08
N GLU A 48 -8.48 -16.12 18.10
CA GLU A 48 -8.87 -17.17 17.18
C GLU A 48 -7.77 -17.53 16.20
N ALA A 49 -6.89 -16.59 15.91
CA ALA A 49 -5.72 -16.84 15.06
C ALA A 49 -4.86 -18.00 15.58
N ARG A 50 -4.82 -18.21 16.89
CA ARG A 50 -4.10 -19.32 17.53
C ARG A 50 -4.90 -20.62 17.54
N ARG A 51 -6.23 -20.53 17.58
CA ARG A 51 -7.11 -21.70 17.76
C ARG A 51 -7.55 -22.31 16.45
N ARG A 52 -7.54 -21.54 15.35
CA ARG A 52 -8.06 -21.96 14.06
C ARG A 52 -6.97 -22.25 13.05
N ALA A 53 -6.10 -23.19 13.40
CA ALA A 53 -5.07 -23.71 12.48
C ALA A 53 -5.63 -24.22 11.12
N GLY A 54 -6.94 -24.46 11.04
CA GLY A 54 -7.60 -24.95 9.82
C GLY A 54 -8.09 -23.84 8.87
N GLU A 55 -8.21 -22.60 9.31
CA GLU A 55 -8.73 -21.49 8.49
C GLU A 55 -7.63 -20.72 7.77
N LEU A 56 -6.49 -20.50 8.43
CA LEU A 56 -5.30 -19.85 7.88
C LEU A 56 -4.18 -20.86 7.74
N ARG A 57 -3.48 -20.80 6.62
CA ARG A 57 -2.27 -21.57 6.34
C ARG A 57 -1.06 -20.66 6.47
N ASP A 58 0.10 -21.23 6.76
CA ASP A 58 1.35 -20.48 6.95
C ASP A 58 1.75 -19.67 5.70
N ASP A 59 1.38 -20.15 4.52
CA ASP A 59 1.64 -19.50 3.22
C ASP A 59 0.57 -18.49 2.80
N ASP A 60 -0.54 -18.37 3.53
CA ASP A 60 -1.56 -17.35 3.24
C ASP A 60 -0.96 -15.95 3.31
N ARG A 61 -1.11 -15.19 2.21
CA ARG A 61 -0.73 -13.78 2.19
C ARG A 61 -1.66 -12.98 3.08
N VAL A 62 -1.06 -12.09 3.86
CA VAL A 62 -1.77 -11.25 4.83
C VAL A 62 -1.31 -9.80 4.74
N LEU A 63 -2.25 -8.87 4.92
CA LEU A 63 -1.98 -7.48 5.20
C LEU A 63 -1.97 -7.29 6.71
N SER A 64 -0.85 -6.88 7.26
CA SER A 64 -0.63 -6.81 8.69
C SER A 64 -0.22 -5.41 9.12
N TRP A 65 -0.55 -5.07 10.35
CA TRP A 65 -0.12 -3.83 11.01
C TRP A 65 0.14 -4.08 12.49
N ILE A 66 0.95 -3.22 13.09
CA ILE A 66 1.26 -3.27 14.50
C ILE A 66 0.55 -2.11 15.19
N ARG A 67 -0.02 -2.40 16.35
CA ARG A 67 -0.55 -1.41 17.28
C ARG A 67 0.28 -1.44 18.54
N ASP A 68 0.69 -0.27 18.96
CA ASP A 68 1.15 -0.07 20.32
C ASP A 68 -0.07 0.25 21.19
N THR A 69 -0.46 -0.70 22.02
CA THR A 69 -1.49 -0.49 23.02
C THR A 69 -0.84 -0.57 24.40
N LYS A 70 -0.46 0.57 24.96
CA LYS A 70 0.16 0.69 26.30
C LYS A 70 1.41 -0.18 26.47
N GLY A 71 2.32 -0.18 25.50
CA GLY A 71 3.55 -0.95 25.51
C GLY A 71 3.38 -2.44 25.17
N GLN A 72 2.17 -2.87 24.81
CA GLN A 72 1.92 -4.19 24.24
C GLN A 72 1.69 -4.07 22.74
N TYR A 73 2.57 -4.68 21.98
CA TYR A 73 2.45 -4.74 20.54
C TYR A 73 1.47 -5.84 20.13
N ASN A 74 0.26 -5.43 19.78
CA ASN A 74 -0.74 -6.31 19.22
C ASN A 74 -0.75 -6.16 17.70
N GLY A 75 -0.56 -7.25 16.96
CA GLY A 75 -0.70 -7.27 15.51
C GLY A 75 -2.16 -7.42 15.10
N GLY A 76 -2.59 -6.65 14.11
CA GLY A 76 -3.82 -6.91 13.37
C GLY A 76 -3.48 -7.48 12.00
N THR A 77 -4.32 -8.36 11.46
CA THR A 77 -4.04 -9.05 10.21
C THR A 77 -5.31 -9.31 9.43
N ILE A 78 -5.30 -8.99 8.14
CA ILE A 78 -6.37 -9.33 7.21
C ILE A 78 -5.79 -10.28 6.14
N PRO A 79 -6.30 -11.51 6.02
CA PRO A 79 -5.94 -12.39 4.91
C PRO A 79 -6.29 -11.75 3.56
N ILE A 80 -5.33 -11.72 2.63
CA ILE A 80 -5.53 -11.11 1.30
C ILE A 80 -6.70 -11.75 0.54
N ARG A 81 -6.94 -13.04 0.74
CA ARG A 81 -8.09 -13.72 0.12
C ARG A 81 -9.44 -13.10 0.48
N PHE A 82 -9.58 -12.40 1.61
CA PHE A 82 -10.82 -11.71 1.98
C PHE A 82 -11.10 -10.52 1.06
N PHE A 83 -10.06 -9.90 0.52
CA PHE A 83 -10.19 -8.84 -0.48
C PHE A 83 -10.43 -9.37 -1.91
N LEU A 84 -10.35 -10.68 -2.13
CA LEU A 84 -10.46 -11.24 -3.46
C LEU A 84 -11.87 -11.71 -3.83
N ASN A 85 -12.70 -12.02 -2.81
CA ASN A 85 -14.08 -12.47 -3.04
C ASN A 85 -14.97 -12.25 -1.82
N PRO A 86 -15.97 -11.38 -1.89
CA PRO A 86 -16.28 -10.42 -2.97
C PRO A 86 -15.79 -9.00 -2.69
N TYR A 87 -14.99 -8.82 -1.64
CA TYR A 87 -14.63 -7.52 -1.10
C TYR A 87 -13.38 -6.94 -1.79
N ARG A 88 -13.25 -5.60 -1.78
CA ARG A 88 -12.04 -4.86 -2.15
C ARG A 88 -11.70 -3.79 -1.13
N VAL A 89 -12.67 -3.42 -0.31
CA VAL A 89 -12.57 -2.43 0.74
C VAL A 89 -13.14 -3.02 2.03
N ILE A 90 -12.37 -2.96 3.10
CA ILE A 90 -12.80 -3.33 4.46
C ILE A 90 -12.65 -2.09 5.32
N SER A 91 -13.76 -1.59 5.84
CA SER A 91 -13.82 -0.34 6.60
C SER A 91 -14.31 -0.64 8.02
N ASP A 92 -13.47 -0.40 9.02
CA ASP A 92 -13.77 -0.63 10.42
C ASP A 92 -13.19 0.44 11.36
N SER A 93 -13.30 0.21 12.69
CA SER A 93 -12.77 1.12 13.71
C SER A 93 -11.25 1.28 13.71
N TYR A 94 -10.56 0.43 12.99
CA TYR A 94 -9.09 0.42 12.95
C TYR A 94 -8.56 1.17 11.75
N GLY A 95 -9.33 1.21 10.69
CA GLY A 95 -8.98 1.86 9.46
C GLY A 95 -9.84 1.40 8.30
N VAL A 96 -9.64 2.01 7.16
CA VAL A 96 -10.06 1.50 5.88
C VAL A 96 -8.88 0.79 5.24
N PHE A 97 -9.09 -0.49 4.92
CA PHE A 97 -8.08 -1.35 4.29
C PHE A 97 -8.55 -1.72 2.90
N VAL A 98 -7.63 -1.71 1.95
CA VAL A 98 -7.90 -1.98 0.54
C VAL A 98 -6.84 -2.91 -0.03
N TYR A 99 -7.23 -3.76 -0.97
CA TYR A 99 -6.33 -4.53 -1.80
C TYR A 99 -6.78 -4.45 -3.26
N ASP A 100 -5.87 -4.01 -4.11
CA ASP A 100 -6.06 -3.93 -5.55
C ASP A 100 -5.15 -4.97 -6.24
N PRO A 101 -5.69 -6.12 -6.66
CA PRO A 101 -4.90 -7.15 -7.33
C PRO A 101 -4.40 -6.72 -8.71
N ASP A 102 -5.11 -5.82 -9.40
CA ASP A 102 -4.73 -5.36 -10.74
C ASP A 102 -3.50 -4.47 -10.67
N ALA A 103 -3.46 -3.57 -9.70
CA ALA A 103 -2.35 -2.66 -9.44
C ALA A 103 -1.31 -3.24 -8.45
N GLY A 104 -1.62 -4.38 -7.81
CA GLY A 104 -0.67 -5.15 -6.96
C GLY A 104 -0.35 -4.50 -5.62
N TYR A 105 -1.23 -3.67 -5.05
CA TYR A 105 -0.98 -3.03 -3.75
C TYR A 105 -2.04 -3.38 -2.70
N ALA A 106 -1.61 -3.32 -1.43
CA ALA A 106 -2.49 -3.33 -0.27
C ALA A 106 -2.16 -2.13 0.62
N ARG A 107 -3.19 -1.43 1.11
CA ARG A 107 -3.05 -0.19 1.89
C ARG A 107 -4.02 -0.16 3.05
N GLY A 108 -3.60 0.57 4.11
CA GLY A 108 -4.47 0.99 5.20
C GLY A 108 -4.42 2.51 5.37
N PHE A 109 -5.54 3.10 5.78
CA PHE A 109 -5.63 4.54 6.09
C PHE A 109 -6.27 4.74 7.46
N ALA A 110 -6.15 5.97 8.01
CA ALA A 110 -6.69 6.34 9.31
C ALA A 110 -8.16 5.94 9.47
N PRO A 111 -8.58 5.59 10.69
CA PRO A 111 -9.90 5.01 10.96
C PRO A 111 -11.04 5.80 10.35
N SER A 112 -11.90 5.09 9.63
CA SER A 112 -13.20 5.59 9.17
C SER A 112 -14.11 4.44 8.78
N TYR A 113 -15.37 4.51 9.21
CA TYR A 113 -16.39 3.48 8.94
C TYR A 113 -17.12 3.62 7.61
N ASP A 114 -16.93 4.73 6.93
CA ASP A 114 -17.91 5.23 5.98
C ASP A 114 -17.43 5.19 4.54
N PHE A 115 -16.49 4.28 4.23
CA PHE A 115 -16.00 4.10 2.86
C PHE A 115 -16.64 2.90 2.18
N SER A 116 -16.86 3.03 0.86
CA SER A 116 -17.28 1.95 -0.02
C SER A 116 -16.47 1.97 -1.32
N PHE A 117 -16.37 0.81 -1.97
CA PHE A 117 -15.83 0.72 -3.33
C PHE A 117 -16.70 1.54 -4.29
N HIS A 118 -16.08 2.27 -5.24
CA HIS A 118 -16.79 3.13 -6.18
C HIS A 118 -16.49 2.84 -7.65
N GLY A 119 -15.27 2.42 -7.96
CA GLY A 119 -14.82 2.20 -9.34
C GLY A 119 -13.32 2.33 -9.48
N TRP A 120 -12.88 2.81 -10.64
CA TRP A 120 -11.45 2.99 -10.96
C TRP A 120 -11.17 4.35 -11.57
N ARG A 121 -9.95 4.84 -11.36
CA ARG A 121 -9.38 6.02 -11.98
C ARG A 121 -7.89 5.81 -12.21
N ASN A 122 -7.38 6.04 -13.42
CA ASN A 122 -6.00 5.75 -13.80
C ASN A 122 -5.60 4.27 -13.62
N GLY A 123 -6.53 3.32 -13.70
CA GLY A 123 -6.28 1.91 -13.45
C GLY A 123 -6.23 1.53 -11.96
N ILE A 124 -6.51 2.47 -11.05
CA ILE A 124 -6.44 2.32 -9.60
C ILE A 124 -7.84 2.37 -9.02
N MET A 125 -8.11 1.54 -8.03
CA MET A 125 -9.40 1.56 -7.32
C MET A 125 -9.66 2.92 -6.67
N VAL A 126 -10.93 3.28 -6.68
CA VAL A 126 -11.49 4.47 -6.02
C VAL A 126 -12.47 4.04 -4.94
N MET A 127 -12.35 4.63 -3.77
CA MET A 127 -13.33 4.50 -2.70
C MET A 127 -14.08 5.81 -2.51
N LYS A 128 -15.35 5.68 -2.11
CA LYS A 128 -16.26 6.80 -1.84
C LYS A 128 -16.58 6.85 -0.36
N HIS A 129 -16.41 8.00 0.25
CA HIS A 129 -16.87 8.25 1.61
C HIS A 129 -18.38 8.59 1.59
N LYS A 130 -19.10 8.37 2.71
CA LYS A 130 -20.56 8.63 2.80
C LYS A 130 -20.97 10.06 2.49
N ASN A 131 -20.07 11.05 2.70
CA ASN A 131 -20.32 12.44 2.36
C ASN A 131 -20.22 12.76 0.85
N GLY A 132 -19.93 11.74 0.03
CA GLY A 132 -19.81 11.88 -1.42
C GLY A 132 -18.39 12.06 -1.94
N THR A 133 -17.39 12.28 -1.08
CA THR A 133 -15.99 12.48 -1.48
C THR A 133 -15.38 11.21 -2.06
N LEU A 134 -14.63 11.35 -3.16
CA LEU A 134 -13.91 10.28 -3.83
C LEU A 134 -12.41 10.34 -3.50
N TYR A 135 -11.87 9.17 -3.13
CA TYR A 135 -10.48 9.01 -2.73
C TYR A 135 -9.77 7.96 -3.57
N SER A 136 -8.52 8.22 -3.92
CA SER A 136 -7.63 7.19 -4.48
C SER A 136 -7.32 6.14 -3.41
N CYS A 137 -7.57 4.87 -3.71
CA CYS A 137 -7.22 3.77 -2.81
C CYS A 137 -5.69 3.56 -2.67
N LEU A 138 -4.88 4.06 -3.61
CA LEU A 138 -3.43 3.97 -3.52
C LEU A 138 -2.85 5.08 -2.66
N THR A 139 -3.29 6.31 -2.86
CA THR A 139 -2.69 7.48 -2.20
C THR A 139 -3.46 7.95 -0.97
N GLY A 140 -4.76 7.67 -0.88
CA GLY A 140 -5.65 8.26 0.12
C GLY A 140 -5.99 9.73 -0.17
N ALA A 141 -5.61 10.27 -1.33
CA ALA A 141 -5.91 11.64 -1.71
C ALA A 141 -7.37 11.78 -2.16
N ALA A 142 -8.06 12.77 -1.63
CA ALA A 142 -9.39 13.18 -2.08
C ALA A 142 -9.27 14.01 -3.38
N PHE A 143 -9.80 13.50 -4.48
CA PHE A 143 -9.70 14.18 -5.77
C PHE A 143 -11.02 14.81 -6.24
N ASP A 144 -12.14 14.42 -5.61
CA ASP A 144 -13.46 14.97 -5.91
C ASP A 144 -14.37 14.96 -4.67
N GLY A 145 -15.41 15.81 -4.67
CA GLY A 145 -16.39 15.92 -3.59
C GLY A 145 -16.02 16.93 -2.49
N PRO A 146 -16.77 16.96 -1.37
CA PRO A 146 -16.64 17.98 -0.33
C PRO A 146 -15.26 18.08 0.34
N ASP A 147 -14.52 16.98 0.40
CA ASP A 147 -13.19 16.95 1.00
C ASP A 147 -12.05 17.00 -0.03
N LYS A 148 -12.33 17.40 -1.27
CA LYS A 148 -11.31 17.51 -2.33
C LYS A 148 -10.06 18.26 -1.86
N GLY A 149 -8.90 17.66 -2.09
CA GLY A 149 -7.59 18.18 -1.64
C GLY A 149 -7.17 17.70 -0.23
N LYS A 150 -8.05 17.03 0.52
CA LYS A 150 -7.65 16.39 1.79
C LYS A 150 -6.91 15.09 1.51
N GLN A 151 -6.15 14.64 2.50
CA GLN A 151 -5.35 13.43 2.48
C GLN A 151 -5.69 12.57 3.69
N LEU A 152 -6.03 11.31 3.47
CA LEU A 152 -6.14 10.33 4.54
C LEU A 152 -4.74 10.02 5.09
N ALA A 153 -4.63 9.86 6.40
CA ALA A 153 -3.37 9.46 7.00
C ALA A 153 -3.11 7.97 6.73
N PRO A 154 -1.97 7.61 6.12
CA PRO A 154 -1.67 6.21 5.87
C PRO A 154 -1.35 5.49 7.18
N VAL A 155 -1.81 4.25 7.30
CA VAL A 155 -1.45 3.34 8.40
C VAL A 155 -0.27 2.49 7.93
N PRO A 156 0.81 2.36 8.72
CA PRO A 156 1.90 1.45 8.41
C PRO A 156 1.38 0.02 8.27
N THR A 157 1.34 -0.49 7.06
CA THR A 157 0.92 -1.85 6.74
C THR A 157 2.04 -2.62 6.07
N ILE A 158 2.09 -3.92 6.31
CA ILE A 158 3.11 -4.83 5.79
C ILE A 158 2.41 -6.02 5.14
N LEU A 159 2.74 -6.29 3.88
CA LEU A 159 2.39 -7.55 3.24
C LEU A 159 3.33 -8.64 3.76
N SER A 160 2.77 -9.74 4.28
CA SER A 160 3.54 -10.85 4.82
C SER A 160 2.84 -12.17 4.51
N ASN A 161 3.38 -13.27 5.03
CA ASN A 161 2.70 -14.55 5.11
C ASN A 161 2.29 -14.80 6.56
N TRP A 162 1.16 -15.50 6.76
CA TRP A 162 0.61 -15.72 8.09
C TRP A 162 1.60 -16.41 9.03
N GLY A 163 2.25 -17.48 8.61
CA GLY A 163 3.21 -18.22 9.43
C GLY A 163 4.41 -17.36 9.84
N TYR A 164 4.97 -16.58 8.89
CA TYR A 164 6.04 -15.63 9.21
C TYR A 164 5.55 -14.58 10.21
N TRP A 165 4.38 -13.97 9.97
CA TRP A 165 3.83 -12.94 10.84
C TRP A 165 3.56 -13.46 12.25
N LEU A 166 2.88 -14.61 12.37
CA LEU A 166 2.55 -15.21 13.67
C LEU A 166 3.79 -15.62 14.48
N LYS A 167 4.85 -16.07 13.79
CA LYS A 167 6.13 -16.41 14.44
C LYS A 167 6.76 -15.19 15.12
N HIS A 168 6.71 -14.02 14.47
CA HIS A 168 7.31 -12.79 15.00
C HIS A 168 6.36 -11.99 15.91
N TYR A 169 5.05 -12.14 15.71
CA TYR A 169 3.99 -11.43 16.44
C TYR A 169 2.94 -12.40 16.95
N PRO A 170 3.28 -13.27 17.92
CA PRO A 170 2.43 -14.37 18.37
C PRO A 170 1.13 -13.93 19.06
N ASN A 171 1.01 -12.66 19.43
CA ASN A 171 -0.22 -12.06 19.99
C ASN A 171 -1.10 -11.40 18.93
N SER A 172 -0.79 -11.60 17.65
CA SER A 172 -1.59 -11.05 16.56
C SER A 172 -2.96 -11.70 16.49
N VAL A 173 -3.95 -10.90 16.08
CA VAL A 173 -5.28 -11.35 15.73
C VAL A 173 -5.45 -11.29 14.22
N ALA A 174 -6.12 -12.28 13.65
CA ALA A 174 -6.55 -12.26 12.25
C ALA A 174 -8.06 -12.04 12.17
N TYR A 175 -8.49 -11.29 11.15
CA TYR A 175 -9.91 -11.22 10.84
C TYR A 175 -10.42 -12.60 10.47
N HIS A 176 -11.57 -12.94 11.00
CA HIS A 176 -12.27 -14.17 10.72
C HIS A 176 -13.55 -13.85 9.93
N MET A 177 -13.67 -14.41 8.74
CA MET A 177 -14.80 -14.13 7.86
C MET A 177 -15.48 -15.40 7.33
N TYR A 178 -14.86 -16.56 7.47
CA TYR A 178 -15.35 -17.83 6.97
C TYR A 178 -15.10 -18.95 7.98
N ASP A 179 -16.06 -19.85 8.13
CA ASP A 179 -15.96 -20.98 9.06
C ASP A 179 -14.99 -22.06 8.59
N LYS A 180 -14.62 -22.06 7.31
CA LYS A 180 -13.72 -23.03 6.71
C LYS A 180 -12.74 -22.34 5.78
N TYR A 181 -11.55 -22.93 5.62
CA TYR A 181 -10.59 -22.48 4.63
C TYR A 181 -11.20 -22.47 3.22
N GLN A 182 -11.13 -21.33 2.56
CA GLN A 182 -11.55 -21.17 1.17
C GLN A 182 -10.36 -20.62 0.37
N PRO A 183 -9.76 -21.43 -0.49
CA PRO A 183 -8.72 -20.94 -1.40
C PRO A 183 -9.34 -19.96 -2.39
N VAL A 184 -8.75 -18.78 -2.52
CA VAL A 184 -9.13 -17.80 -3.54
C VAL A 184 -7.87 -17.37 -4.27
N SER A 185 -7.84 -17.64 -5.56
CA SER A 185 -6.70 -17.25 -6.40
C SER A 185 -6.74 -15.77 -6.72
N VAL A 186 -5.57 -15.14 -6.76
CA VAL A 186 -5.43 -13.78 -7.28
C VAL A 186 -5.81 -13.81 -8.77
N PRO A 187 -6.70 -12.93 -9.24
CA PRO A 187 -7.04 -12.84 -10.65
C PRO A 187 -5.80 -12.60 -11.51
N THR A 188 -5.65 -13.35 -12.59
CA THR A 188 -4.54 -13.19 -13.54
C THR A 188 -4.89 -12.20 -14.66
N VAL A 189 -6.18 -11.94 -14.87
CA VAL A 189 -6.67 -10.98 -15.86
C VAL A 189 -7.17 -9.74 -15.10
N PRO A 190 -6.66 -8.54 -15.43
CA PRO A 190 -7.13 -7.32 -14.82
C PRO A 190 -8.62 -7.07 -15.07
N ASN A 191 -9.28 -6.40 -14.13
CA ASN A 191 -10.68 -6.01 -14.27
C ASN A 191 -10.87 -5.03 -15.42
N GLU A 192 -11.95 -5.19 -16.18
CA GLU A 192 -12.27 -4.31 -17.32
C GLU A 192 -12.34 -2.83 -16.91
N GLY A 193 -12.89 -2.52 -15.74
CA GLY A 193 -12.94 -1.15 -15.22
C GLY A 193 -11.56 -0.58 -14.93
N SER A 194 -10.64 -1.40 -14.39
CA SER A 194 -9.22 -1.01 -14.24
C SER A 194 -8.59 -0.70 -15.60
N LEU A 195 -8.74 -1.60 -16.57
CA LEU A 195 -8.18 -1.41 -17.91
C LEU A 195 -8.75 -0.16 -18.61
N ALA A 196 -10.08 0.00 -18.59
CA ALA A 196 -10.77 1.11 -19.25
C ALA A 196 -10.41 2.48 -18.66
N SER A 197 -10.06 2.55 -17.37
CA SER A 197 -9.69 3.79 -16.69
C SER A 197 -8.21 4.17 -16.80
N ARG A 198 -7.36 3.30 -17.40
CA ARG A 198 -5.92 3.58 -17.52
C ARG A 198 -5.67 4.75 -18.44
N SER A 199 -4.88 5.71 -17.96
CA SER A 199 -4.35 6.80 -18.77
C SER A 199 -3.09 6.37 -19.52
N ARG A 200 -2.45 7.33 -20.22
CA ARG A 200 -1.17 7.11 -20.91
C ARG A 200 -0.14 6.54 -19.94
N LEU A 201 0.43 5.39 -20.29
CA LEU A 201 1.43 4.70 -19.47
C LEU A 201 2.79 5.42 -19.53
N ASP A 202 3.43 5.49 -18.37
CA ASP A 202 4.83 5.90 -18.27
C ASP A 202 5.73 4.74 -18.70
N VAL A 203 6.57 4.96 -19.69
CA VAL A 203 7.40 3.94 -20.33
C VAL A 203 8.81 3.83 -19.73
N ARG A 204 9.11 4.56 -18.66
CA ARG A 204 10.43 4.48 -18.00
C ARG A 204 10.73 3.11 -17.41
N LEU A 205 9.68 2.36 -17.02
CA LEU A 205 9.73 0.94 -16.64
C LEU A 205 8.57 0.20 -17.34
N PRO A 206 8.63 -1.13 -17.45
CA PRO A 206 7.49 -1.95 -17.86
C PRO A 206 6.26 -1.65 -17.00
N ALA A 207 5.06 -1.63 -17.59
CA ALA A 207 3.83 -1.24 -16.88
C ALA A 207 3.57 -2.09 -15.63
N ASP A 208 3.83 -3.40 -15.71
CA ASP A 208 3.62 -4.35 -14.61
C ASP A 208 4.85 -4.55 -13.73
N GLU A 209 5.92 -3.77 -13.94
CA GLU A 209 7.13 -3.84 -13.08
C GLU A 209 6.77 -3.58 -11.64
N PRO A 210 7.06 -4.52 -10.71
CA PRO A 210 6.81 -4.33 -9.31
C PRO A 210 7.85 -3.39 -8.69
N VAL A 211 7.38 -2.35 -8.03
CA VAL A 211 8.21 -1.35 -7.35
C VAL A 211 7.78 -1.19 -5.89
N LEU A 212 8.69 -0.79 -5.02
CA LEU A 212 8.34 -0.12 -3.77
C LEU A 212 8.22 1.36 -4.06
N GLY A 213 7.02 1.89 -4.02
CA GLY A 213 6.78 3.32 -4.05
C GLY A 213 6.97 3.92 -2.66
N VAL A 214 7.72 4.99 -2.55
CA VAL A 214 7.99 5.71 -1.30
C VAL A 214 7.63 7.17 -1.44
N VAL A 215 6.87 7.70 -0.48
CA VAL A 215 6.44 9.11 -0.43
C VAL A 215 6.98 9.79 0.82
N ASP A 216 7.49 11.00 0.64
CA ASP A 216 7.91 11.88 1.72
C ASP A 216 7.57 13.33 1.42
N GLY A 217 6.48 13.81 2.00
CA GLY A 217 5.88 15.09 1.65
C GLY A 217 5.43 15.10 0.19
N SER A 218 5.91 16.06 -0.60
CA SER A 218 5.60 16.18 -2.03
C SER A 218 6.52 15.35 -2.95
N ARG A 219 7.45 14.59 -2.39
CA ARG A 219 8.44 13.83 -3.16
C ARG A 219 8.08 12.36 -3.17
N ALA A 220 8.21 11.75 -4.35
CA ALA A 220 7.99 10.32 -4.55
C ALA A 220 9.20 9.69 -5.26
N ARG A 221 9.53 8.45 -4.87
CA ARG A 221 10.56 7.63 -5.51
C ARG A 221 10.11 6.18 -5.60
N ALA A 222 10.37 5.57 -6.74
CA ALA A 222 10.15 4.15 -6.96
C ALA A 222 11.47 3.38 -6.87
N PHE A 223 11.45 2.26 -6.18
CA PHE A 223 12.55 1.32 -6.06
C PHE A 223 12.10 0.00 -6.73
N PRO A 224 12.64 -0.39 -7.91
CA PRO A 224 12.33 -1.67 -8.51
C PRO A 224 12.60 -2.81 -7.52
N LEU A 225 11.60 -3.69 -7.30
CA LEU A 225 11.71 -4.72 -6.25
C LEU A 225 12.86 -5.70 -6.51
N GLU A 226 13.20 -5.97 -7.76
CA GLU A 226 14.36 -6.78 -8.10
C GLU A 226 15.67 -6.16 -7.55
N THR A 227 15.82 -4.84 -7.69
CA THR A 227 16.95 -4.10 -7.13
C THR A 227 16.98 -4.19 -5.60
N VAL A 228 15.83 -3.97 -4.96
CA VAL A 228 15.71 -4.07 -3.50
C VAL A 228 16.06 -5.47 -3.01
N ALA A 229 15.55 -6.50 -3.70
CA ALA A 229 15.81 -7.91 -3.36
C ALA A 229 17.30 -8.28 -3.47
N LYS A 230 18.01 -7.75 -4.48
CA LYS A 230 19.44 -7.99 -4.67
C LYS A 230 20.30 -7.32 -3.59
N GLN A 231 19.97 -6.09 -3.24
CA GLN A 231 20.77 -5.29 -2.29
C GLN A 231 20.43 -5.56 -0.82
N ARG A 232 19.21 -6.05 -0.52
CA ARG A 232 18.66 -6.32 0.84
C ARG A 232 18.48 -5.09 1.71
N LEU A 233 19.40 -4.15 1.67
CA LEU A 233 19.35 -2.85 2.32
C LEU A 233 19.85 -1.81 1.31
N ILE A 234 19.03 -0.80 1.07
CA ILE A 234 19.37 0.37 0.26
C ILE A 234 19.40 1.58 1.18
N GLU A 235 20.52 2.27 1.22
CA GLU A 235 20.62 3.60 1.81
C GLU A 235 20.42 4.65 0.72
N ASP A 236 19.54 5.63 0.98
CA ASP A 236 19.20 6.67 0.01
C ASP A 236 18.82 7.98 0.73
N LYS A 237 18.54 9.02 -0.04
CA LYS A 237 18.01 10.29 0.46
C LYS A 237 16.79 10.71 -0.36
N LEU A 238 15.69 10.96 0.29
CA LEU A 238 14.50 11.52 -0.33
C LEU A 238 14.19 12.89 0.30
N GLY A 239 14.21 13.94 -0.55
CA GLY A 239 14.02 15.30 -0.06
C GLY A 239 15.14 15.79 0.86
N GLY A 240 16.37 15.30 0.69
CA GLY A 240 17.53 15.65 1.56
C GLY A 240 17.55 14.88 2.88
N ARG A 241 16.55 14.06 3.19
CA ARG A 241 16.44 13.28 4.43
C ARG A 241 16.85 11.83 4.17
N SER A 242 17.68 11.26 5.07
CA SER A 242 18.13 9.87 4.98
C SER A 242 16.93 8.90 4.94
N LEU A 243 17.03 7.88 4.13
CA LEU A 243 16.05 6.85 3.89
C LEU A 243 16.77 5.51 3.81
N ILE A 244 16.18 4.48 4.38
CA ILE A 244 16.56 3.09 4.15
C ILE A 244 15.38 2.33 3.58
N VAL A 245 15.64 1.42 2.64
CA VAL A 245 14.71 0.43 2.12
C VAL A 245 15.25 -0.93 2.46
N ILE A 246 14.43 -1.74 3.12
CA ILE A 246 14.80 -3.09 3.56
C ILE A 246 13.98 -4.14 2.84
N TRP A 247 14.56 -5.31 2.65
CA TRP A 247 13.94 -6.46 2.01
C TRP A 247 13.90 -7.67 2.94
N GLU A 248 12.71 -8.24 3.13
CA GLU A 248 12.50 -9.52 3.78
C GLU A 248 12.27 -10.60 2.72
N PRO A 249 13.21 -11.56 2.57
CA PRO A 249 13.18 -12.51 1.46
C PRO A 249 12.11 -13.60 1.57
N THR A 250 11.76 -14.03 2.79
CA THR A 250 10.81 -15.13 3.01
C THR A 250 9.41 -14.78 2.52
N THR A 251 9.04 -13.51 2.67
CA THR A 251 7.72 -12.99 2.28
C THR A 251 7.77 -12.09 1.06
N ALA A 252 8.95 -11.87 0.47
CA ALA A 252 9.18 -10.94 -0.63
C ALA A 252 8.64 -9.53 -0.32
N THR A 253 8.96 -9.01 0.86
CA THR A 253 8.42 -7.76 1.38
C THR A 253 9.47 -6.67 1.44
N ALA A 254 9.16 -5.50 0.91
CA ALA A 254 9.96 -4.29 1.02
C ALA A 254 9.24 -3.22 1.84
N VAL A 255 9.98 -2.52 2.70
CA VAL A 255 9.47 -1.40 3.52
C VAL A 255 10.52 -0.31 3.62
N ALA A 256 10.09 0.95 3.78
CA ALA A 256 10.97 2.09 3.93
C ALA A 256 10.90 2.72 5.32
N TYR A 257 12.06 3.09 5.86
CA TYR A 257 12.18 3.77 7.15
C TYR A 257 13.18 4.93 7.08
N ARG A 258 13.07 5.85 8.02
CA ARG A 258 14.19 6.71 8.42
C ARG A 258 15.08 5.90 9.35
N PRO A 259 16.41 6.01 9.25
CA PRO A 259 17.32 5.39 10.20
C PRO A 259 17.33 6.16 11.53
N ILE A 260 16.13 6.31 12.13
CA ILE A 260 15.87 7.01 13.39
C ILE A 260 15.03 6.10 14.26
N ALA A 261 15.58 5.69 15.39
CA ALA A 261 14.87 4.94 16.41
C ALA A 261 14.07 5.88 17.31
N ILE A 262 12.81 5.54 17.51
CA ILE A 262 11.86 6.27 18.36
C ILE A 262 11.58 5.41 19.59
N PRO A 263 11.67 5.96 20.80
CA PRO A 263 11.38 5.22 22.02
C PRO A 263 9.89 4.87 22.11
N PRO A 264 9.52 3.80 22.85
CA PRO A 264 8.13 3.46 23.12
C PRO A 264 7.37 4.62 23.77
N ALA A 265 6.09 4.77 23.43
CA ALA A 265 5.24 5.81 23.97
C ALA A 265 5.23 5.76 25.51
N GLY A 266 5.37 6.93 26.16
CA GLY A 266 5.40 7.06 27.62
C GLY A 266 6.74 6.68 28.29
N THR A 267 7.76 6.30 27.53
CA THR A 267 9.12 6.09 28.05
C THR A 267 9.95 7.37 27.95
N LYS A 268 10.91 7.54 28.88
CA LYS A 268 11.90 8.63 28.77
C LYS A 268 12.96 8.22 27.74
N GLY A 269 13.18 9.05 26.75
CA GLY A 269 14.21 8.84 25.71
C GLY A 269 14.01 9.80 24.56
N GLU A 270 15.10 10.16 23.91
CA GLU A 270 15.07 10.99 22.70
C GLU A 270 15.29 10.11 21.47
N PRO A 271 14.68 10.46 20.31
CA PRO A 271 14.95 9.78 19.06
C PRO A 271 16.46 9.71 18.77
N ARG A 272 16.92 8.56 18.26
CA ARG A 272 18.35 8.31 17.98
C ARG A 272 18.56 8.05 16.51
N GLN A 273 19.53 8.73 15.92
CA GLN A 273 20.02 8.42 14.59
C GLN A 273 20.84 7.12 14.67
N LEU A 274 20.62 6.20 13.73
CA LEU A 274 21.29 4.91 13.67
C LEU A 274 22.00 4.70 12.33
N THR A 275 23.06 3.87 12.37
CA THR A 275 23.70 3.29 11.19
C THR A 275 23.30 1.82 11.11
N LEU A 276 22.42 1.49 10.18
CA LEU A 276 21.86 0.16 10.05
C LEU A 276 22.65 -0.67 9.04
N VAL A 277 22.90 -1.93 9.37
CA VAL A 277 23.57 -2.90 8.49
C VAL A 277 22.75 -4.18 8.40
N PRO A 278 22.82 -4.93 7.28
CA PRO A 278 22.17 -6.22 7.18
C PRO A 278 22.61 -7.16 8.31
N ASN A 279 21.65 -7.83 8.94
CA ASN A 279 21.92 -8.88 9.91
C ASN A 279 21.72 -10.25 9.28
N THR A 280 22.67 -11.17 9.53
CA THR A 280 22.63 -12.55 9.06
C THR A 280 22.23 -13.55 10.14
N ALA A 281 21.89 -13.06 11.34
CA ALA A 281 21.45 -13.93 12.42
C ALA A 281 20.13 -14.63 12.10
N SER A 282 19.97 -15.84 12.60
CA SER A 282 18.76 -16.65 12.38
C SER A 282 17.60 -16.33 13.35
N ASP A 283 17.71 -15.25 14.11
CA ASP A 283 16.78 -14.85 15.17
C ASP A 283 15.56 -14.05 14.69
N GLY A 284 15.44 -13.86 13.35
CA GLY A 284 14.36 -13.11 12.72
C GLY A 284 14.62 -11.61 12.61
N THR A 285 15.81 -11.15 13.01
CA THR A 285 16.26 -9.78 12.75
C THR A 285 16.78 -9.67 11.32
N LEU A 286 16.45 -8.57 10.64
CA LEU A 286 16.92 -8.28 9.29
C LEU A 286 18.09 -7.30 9.30
N LEU A 287 18.15 -6.45 10.30
CA LEU A 287 19.16 -5.40 10.45
C LEU A 287 19.72 -5.40 11.88
N ALA A 288 20.94 -4.92 12.02
CA ALA A 288 21.52 -4.50 13.30
C ALA A 288 21.95 -3.04 13.21
N ASP A 289 21.91 -2.29 14.31
CA ASP A 289 22.51 -0.96 14.36
C ASP A 289 23.93 -1.02 14.94
N LYS A 290 24.84 -0.18 14.40
CA LYS A 290 26.23 -0.12 14.81
C LYS A 290 26.44 0.53 16.18
N GLU A 291 25.48 1.34 16.61
CA GLU A 291 25.59 2.15 17.84
C GLU A 291 25.34 1.31 19.09
N THR A 292 24.45 0.29 18.99
CA THR A 292 24.03 -0.47 20.17
C THR A 292 23.97 -1.99 19.95
N ASP A 293 24.26 -2.44 18.73
CA ASP A 293 24.14 -3.85 18.32
C ASP A 293 22.73 -4.42 18.54
N SER A 294 21.69 -3.55 18.50
CA SER A 294 20.31 -3.99 18.61
C SER A 294 19.81 -4.51 17.26
N GLY A 295 19.03 -5.58 17.30
CA GLY A 295 18.46 -6.23 16.11
C GLY A 295 17.07 -5.71 15.79
N TRP A 296 16.79 -5.50 14.48
CA TRP A 296 15.56 -4.90 13.97
C TRP A 296 14.85 -5.83 12.98
N ASP A 297 13.53 -5.93 13.10
CA ASP A 297 12.69 -6.74 12.22
C ASP A 297 12.10 -5.95 11.04
N ILE A 298 11.30 -6.63 10.16
CA ILE A 298 10.67 -6.01 8.98
C ILE A 298 9.69 -4.87 9.34
N ALA A 299 9.08 -4.91 10.51
CA ALA A 299 8.17 -3.86 10.96
C ALA A 299 8.90 -2.67 11.61
N GLY A 300 10.24 -2.66 11.53
CA GLY A 300 11.08 -1.62 12.09
C GLY A 300 11.14 -1.65 13.61
N ARG A 301 10.86 -2.80 14.25
CA ARG A 301 10.96 -2.94 15.70
C ARG A 301 12.34 -3.42 16.12
N GLY A 302 12.87 -2.82 17.17
CA GLY A 302 13.97 -3.37 17.94
C GLY A 302 13.50 -4.59 18.70
N VAL A 303 14.00 -5.78 18.36
CA VAL A 303 13.60 -7.07 18.95
C VAL A 303 14.64 -7.65 19.89
N THR A 304 15.90 -7.23 19.71
CA THR A 304 17.04 -7.59 20.59
C THR A 304 17.84 -6.36 20.99
N GLY A 305 18.74 -6.50 21.95
CA GLY A 305 19.66 -5.45 22.38
C GLY A 305 19.03 -4.38 23.28
N SER A 306 19.74 -3.29 23.48
CA SER A 306 19.35 -2.20 24.39
C SER A 306 18.19 -1.34 23.85
N LEU A 307 17.94 -1.40 22.52
CA LEU A 307 16.82 -0.71 21.88
C LEU A 307 15.61 -1.64 21.66
N LYS A 308 15.53 -2.77 22.37
CA LYS A 308 14.35 -3.63 22.32
C LYS A 308 13.09 -2.84 22.70
N GLY A 309 12.07 -2.93 21.84
CA GLY A 309 10.81 -2.21 21.99
C GLY A 309 10.78 -0.83 21.33
N TRP A 310 11.91 -0.30 20.89
CA TRP A 310 11.94 0.90 20.06
C TRP A 310 11.46 0.62 18.65
N THR A 311 11.13 1.67 17.89
CA THR A 311 10.66 1.55 16.51
C THR A 311 11.41 2.48 15.58
N LEU A 312 11.77 2.00 14.40
CA LEU A 312 12.26 2.88 13.33
C LEU A 312 11.13 3.79 12.84
N LYS A 313 11.47 5.02 12.49
CA LYS A 313 10.49 5.97 11.94
C LYS A 313 10.06 5.52 10.55
N TRP A 314 8.84 4.99 10.44
CA TRP A 314 8.27 4.57 9.17
C TRP A 314 8.16 5.71 8.16
N VAL A 315 8.39 5.40 6.87
CA VAL A 315 8.14 6.30 5.74
C VAL A 315 7.04 5.67 4.89
N ASP A 316 6.07 6.49 4.46
CA ASP A 316 4.96 6.00 3.65
C ASP A 316 5.47 5.28 2.40
N SER A 317 5.22 3.99 2.36
CA SER A 317 5.71 3.11 1.31
C SER A 317 4.75 1.96 1.04
N THR A 318 4.67 1.53 -0.22
CA THR A 318 3.85 0.40 -0.63
C THR A 318 4.45 -0.29 -1.86
N GLN A 319 4.36 -1.63 -1.89
CA GLN A 319 4.63 -2.39 -3.11
C GLN A 319 3.45 -2.20 -4.07
N VAL A 320 3.74 -1.94 -5.34
CA VAL A 320 2.75 -1.58 -6.34
C VAL A 320 3.33 -1.78 -7.75
N LYS A 321 2.50 -1.99 -8.76
CA LYS A 321 2.93 -2.01 -10.15
C LYS A 321 3.24 -0.61 -10.65
N TRP A 322 4.23 -0.51 -11.55
CA TRP A 322 4.71 0.75 -12.09
C TRP A 322 3.63 1.63 -12.71
N PHE A 323 2.71 1.06 -13.50
CA PHE A 323 1.65 1.86 -14.14
C PHE A 323 0.80 2.62 -13.11
N ALA A 324 0.49 1.98 -12.00
CA ALA A 324 -0.32 2.57 -10.94
C ALA A 324 0.46 3.64 -10.18
N TRP A 325 1.72 3.32 -9.82
CA TRP A 325 2.59 4.27 -9.14
C TRP A 325 2.86 5.52 -9.96
N SER A 326 3.30 5.36 -11.19
CA SER A 326 3.63 6.48 -12.09
C SER A 326 2.40 7.29 -12.50
N GLY A 327 1.22 6.67 -12.55
CA GLY A 327 -0.06 7.34 -12.80
C GLY A 327 -0.45 8.34 -11.70
N GLU A 328 -0.21 7.98 -10.43
CA GLU A 328 -0.49 8.84 -9.27
C GLU A 328 0.68 9.81 -8.97
N TYR A 329 1.90 9.41 -9.26
CA TYR A 329 3.11 10.20 -9.02
C TYR A 329 3.91 10.40 -10.31
N PRO A 330 3.40 11.18 -11.27
CA PRO A 330 4.06 11.32 -12.60
C PRO A 330 5.47 11.93 -12.53
N LYS A 331 5.77 12.68 -11.47
CA LYS A 331 7.10 13.26 -11.21
C LYS A 331 7.98 12.38 -10.33
N THR A 332 7.59 11.12 -10.06
CA THR A 332 8.38 10.20 -9.27
C THR A 332 9.76 9.98 -9.89
N SER A 333 10.79 9.96 -9.08
CA SER A 333 12.11 9.47 -9.50
C SER A 333 12.17 7.94 -9.37
N ILE A 334 13.09 7.32 -10.12
CA ILE A 334 13.37 5.89 -10.02
C ILE A 334 14.76 5.76 -9.40
N HIS A 335 14.88 4.92 -8.36
CA HIS A 335 16.17 4.57 -7.79
C HIS A 335 17.00 3.83 -8.85
N LYS A 336 18.21 4.30 -9.10
CA LYS A 336 19.16 3.69 -10.03
C LYS A 336 20.29 3.09 -9.22
N ILE A 337 20.76 1.93 -9.64
CA ILE A 337 22.01 1.38 -9.12
C ILE A 337 23.13 2.29 -9.66
N GLU A 338 23.89 2.92 -8.79
CA GLU A 338 25.17 3.53 -9.19
C GLU A 338 26.13 2.37 -9.49
N ASN A 339 26.49 2.22 -10.77
CA ASN A 339 27.45 1.22 -11.25
C ASN A 339 28.87 1.59 -10.80
#